data_6074fb3b17922e980387d80a40c233ae
#
_entry.id   6074fb3b17922e980387d80a40c233ae
#
_cell.length_a   1.000
_cell.length_b   1.000
_cell.length_c   1.000
_cell.angle_alpha   90.00
_cell.angle_beta   90.00
_cell.angle_gamma   90.00
#
_symmetry.space_group_name_H-M   'P 1'
#
loop_
_entity.id
_entity.type
_entity.pdbx_description
1 polymer ?
#
loop_
_entity_poly.entity_id
_entity_poly.type
_entity_poly.pdbx_seq_one_letter_code
_entity_poly.pdbx_strand_id
1 'polypeptide(L)'
;SKNTQPAGDVPNVVVYEDSQCPICKDYETQYGNAMLQLIDEGKITLEVRTAYFLDDQIEQTPNKKSSQRAAMAAAAADAVGKYREYHKVIYENQPREGVGYTDQQLRVDFAAKAGIAGDDLATFQKLYDTKAYADFAKKSFETMGEAGIGGTPAYVVNGKKINLESLSSNDPQTVLTAIQSAASGSN
;
A
#
# COMPACT_ATOMS: atom_id res chain seq x y z
N SER A 1 -10.98 4.82 -2.21
CA SER A 1 -12.07 3.88 -2.44
C SER A 1 -13.17 4.19 -1.43
N LYS A 2 -14.43 4.16 -1.87
CA LYS A 2 -15.53 4.11 -0.92
C LYS A 2 -15.34 2.81 -0.16
N ASN A 3 -14.75 2.92 1.01
CA ASN A 3 -14.62 1.84 1.96
C ASN A 3 -16.05 1.44 2.34
N THR A 4 -16.65 0.57 1.57
CA THR A 4 -17.81 -0.16 2.01
C THR A 4 -17.28 -1.09 3.08
N GLN A 5 -17.28 -0.62 4.35
CA GLN A 5 -17.13 -1.54 5.46
C GLN A 5 -18.15 -2.64 5.23
N PRO A 6 -17.71 -3.90 5.10
CA PRO A 6 -18.65 -5.01 5.04
C PRO A 6 -19.49 -4.93 6.33
N ALA A 7 -20.79 -5.05 6.19
CA ALA A 7 -21.66 -5.22 7.34
C ALA A 7 -21.35 -6.60 7.94
N GLY A 8 -20.61 -6.64 9.06
CA GLY A 8 -20.28 -7.87 9.78
C GLY A 8 -18.85 -7.87 10.31
N ASP A 9 -18.57 -8.77 11.25
CA ASP A 9 -17.28 -8.95 11.95
C ASP A 9 -16.19 -9.59 11.08
N VAL A 10 -15.94 -9.04 9.86
CA VAL A 10 -14.82 -9.53 9.07
C VAL A 10 -13.51 -8.92 9.55
N PRO A 11 -12.41 -9.69 9.57
CA PRO A 11 -11.12 -9.19 10.01
C PRO A 11 -10.66 -8.00 9.19
N ASN A 12 -10.16 -6.95 9.86
CA ASN A 12 -9.46 -5.86 9.22
C ASN A 12 -7.95 -6.14 9.25
N VAL A 13 -7.34 -6.19 8.08
CA VAL A 13 -5.89 -6.31 7.92
C VAL A 13 -5.33 -4.92 7.70
N VAL A 14 -4.36 -4.51 8.52
CA VAL A 14 -3.58 -3.29 8.31
C VAL A 14 -2.22 -3.70 7.79
N VAL A 15 -1.84 -3.21 6.62
CA VAL A 15 -0.49 -3.39 6.08
C VAL A 15 0.29 -2.09 6.14
N TYR A 16 1.49 -2.14 6.70
CA TYR A 16 2.47 -1.07 6.63
C TYR A 16 3.47 -1.40 5.54
N GLU A 17 3.67 -0.50 4.60
CA GLU A 17 4.54 -0.71 3.44
C GLU A 17 5.27 0.57 3.02
N ASP A 18 6.44 0.41 2.40
CA ASP A 18 7.17 1.50 1.73
C ASP A 18 7.31 1.13 0.25
N SER A 19 6.91 2.03 -0.63
CA SER A 19 6.89 1.79 -2.08
C SER A 19 8.27 1.49 -2.70
N GLN A 20 9.35 1.81 -2.00
CA GLN A 20 10.71 1.49 -2.42
C GLN A 20 11.27 0.21 -1.80
N CYS A 21 10.55 -0.38 -0.83
CA CYS A 21 10.99 -1.58 -0.14
C CYS A 21 10.92 -2.82 -1.07
N PRO A 22 12.05 -3.50 -1.37
CA PRO A 22 12.04 -4.67 -2.25
C PRO A 22 11.21 -5.82 -1.68
N ILE A 23 11.25 -6.02 -0.36
CA ILE A 23 10.48 -7.08 0.31
C ILE A 23 8.97 -6.78 0.22
N CYS A 24 8.55 -5.49 0.24
CA CYS A 24 7.16 -5.13 0.00
C CYS A 24 6.70 -5.55 -1.41
N LYS A 25 7.55 -5.36 -2.42
CA LYS A 25 7.28 -5.84 -3.79
C LYS A 25 7.14 -7.36 -3.85
N ASP A 26 8.02 -8.09 -3.15
CA ASP A 26 7.97 -9.55 -3.12
C ASP A 26 6.65 -10.03 -2.50
N TYR A 27 6.21 -9.42 -1.40
CA TYR A 27 4.94 -9.74 -0.75
C TYR A 27 3.73 -9.38 -1.62
N GLU A 28 3.74 -8.22 -2.28
CA GLU A 28 2.68 -7.84 -3.24
C GLU A 28 2.60 -8.86 -4.38
N THR A 29 3.74 -9.31 -4.90
CA THR A 29 3.80 -10.32 -5.94
C THR A 29 3.26 -11.68 -5.47
N GLN A 30 3.58 -12.08 -4.24
CA GLN A 30 3.21 -13.40 -3.70
C GLN A 30 1.78 -13.42 -3.15
N TYR A 31 1.37 -12.41 -2.42
CA TYR A 31 0.12 -12.41 -1.64
C TYR A 31 -0.93 -11.41 -2.13
N GLY A 32 -0.55 -10.45 -2.97
CA GLY A 32 -1.44 -9.38 -3.42
C GLY A 32 -2.72 -9.92 -4.07
N ASN A 33 -2.60 -10.90 -4.96
CA ASN A 33 -3.78 -11.51 -5.60
C ASN A 33 -4.69 -12.24 -4.60
N ALA A 34 -4.12 -12.95 -3.62
CA ALA A 34 -4.90 -13.63 -2.58
C ALA A 34 -5.63 -12.60 -1.71
N MET A 35 -4.95 -11.52 -1.31
CA MET A 35 -5.59 -10.44 -0.54
C MET A 35 -6.72 -9.78 -1.32
N LEU A 36 -6.53 -9.47 -2.60
CA LEU A 36 -7.57 -8.87 -3.45
C LEU A 36 -8.77 -9.79 -3.58
N GLN A 37 -8.55 -11.10 -3.80
CA GLN A 37 -9.64 -12.06 -3.86
C GLN A 37 -10.44 -12.10 -2.55
N LEU A 38 -9.77 -12.14 -1.40
CA LEU A 38 -10.44 -12.14 -0.09
C LEU A 38 -11.23 -10.86 0.18
N ILE A 39 -10.75 -9.72 -0.31
CA ILE A 39 -11.47 -8.44 -0.25
C ILE A 39 -12.72 -8.49 -1.14
N ASP A 40 -12.59 -8.96 -2.37
CA ASP A 40 -13.69 -9.03 -3.34
C ASP A 40 -14.77 -10.04 -2.91
N GLU A 41 -14.38 -11.09 -2.20
CA GLU A 41 -15.30 -12.05 -1.56
C GLU A 41 -15.91 -11.53 -0.24
N GLY A 42 -15.50 -10.35 0.24
CA GLY A 42 -15.97 -9.79 1.50
C GLY A 42 -15.53 -10.56 2.74
N LYS A 43 -14.41 -11.30 2.66
CA LYS A 43 -13.86 -12.10 3.77
C LYS A 43 -12.97 -11.27 4.70
N ILE A 44 -12.36 -10.22 4.19
CA ILE A 44 -11.50 -9.30 4.93
C ILE A 44 -11.71 -7.86 4.45
N THR A 45 -11.27 -6.89 5.26
CA THR A 45 -10.95 -5.55 4.81
C THR A 45 -9.45 -5.34 4.86
N LEU A 46 -8.91 -4.49 3.97
CA LEU A 46 -7.51 -4.13 3.94
C LEU A 46 -7.34 -2.62 4.06
N GLU A 47 -6.56 -2.19 5.02
CA GLU A 47 -6.12 -0.82 5.18
C GLU A 47 -4.62 -0.75 4.88
N VAL A 48 -4.24 0.04 3.87
CA VAL A 48 -2.84 0.25 3.51
C VAL A 48 -2.33 1.53 4.17
N ARG A 49 -1.25 1.40 4.95
CA ARG A 49 -0.55 2.50 5.61
C ARG A 49 0.85 2.63 5.03
N THR A 50 1.05 3.70 4.28
CA THR A 50 2.33 3.96 3.61
C THR A 50 3.33 4.57 4.57
N ALA A 51 4.54 4.00 4.56
CA ALA A 51 5.75 4.55 5.18
C ALA A 51 6.64 5.19 4.12
N TYR A 52 7.62 5.98 4.56
CA TYR A 52 8.60 6.59 3.66
C TYR A 52 9.98 6.78 4.34
N PHE A 53 10.32 5.86 5.26
CA PHE A 53 11.63 5.91 5.94
C PHE A 53 12.81 5.62 4.99
N LEU A 54 12.56 4.94 3.86
CA LEU A 54 13.59 4.69 2.84
C LEU A 54 13.98 5.96 2.08
N ASP A 55 13.22 7.04 2.19
CA ASP A 55 13.58 8.33 1.61
C ASP A 55 14.89 8.90 2.17
N ASP A 56 15.24 8.56 3.42
CA ASP A 56 16.50 8.98 4.03
C ASP A 56 17.73 8.40 3.30
N GLN A 57 17.56 7.29 2.58
CA GLN A 57 18.62 6.67 1.77
C GLN A 57 18.80 7.33 0.40
N ILE A 58 17.87 8.20 -0.02
CA ILE A 58 17.84 8.80 -1.38
C ILE A 58 18.20 10.29 -1.37
N GLU A 59 18.72 10.83 -0.29
CA GLU A 59 19.02 12.27 -0.18
C GLU A 59 19.93 12.81 -1.29
N GLN A 60 20.78 11.95 -1.85
CA GLN A 60 21.79 12.30 -2.86
C GLN A 60 21.27 12.23 -4.31
N THR A 61 20.04 11.77 -4.55
CA THR A 61 19.49 11.57 -5.90
C THR A 61 18.54 12.70 -6.32
N PRO A 62 18.30 12.92 -7.65
CA PRO A 62 17.28 13.86 -8.11
C PRO A 62 15.85 13.46 -7.66
N ASN A 63 15.65 12.21 -7.24
CA ASN A 63 14.36 11.63 -6.89
C ASN A 63 14.06 11.71 -5.38
N LYS A 64 14.47 12.78 -4.72
CA LYS A 64 14.23 12.99 -3.27
C LYS A 64 12.76 12.77 -2.88
N LYS A 65 12.56 12.25 -1.67
CA LYS A 65 11.23 11.99 -1.08
C LYS A 65 10.35 11.10 -1.98
N SER A 66 10.98 10.10 -2.57
CA SER A 66 10.34 9.21 -3.54
C SER A 66 9.19 8.41 -2.93
N SER A 67 9.40 7.78 -1.77
CA SER A 67 8.36 7.04 -1.06
C SER A 67 7.24 7.97 -0.59
N GLN A 68 7.57 9.15 -0.07
CA GLN A 68 6.56 10.14 0.34
C GLN A 68 5.73 10.60 -0.86
N ARG A 69 6.37 10.88 -2.02
CA ARG A 69 5.65 11.27 -3.24
C ARG A 69 4.78 10.14 -3.78
N ALA A 70 5.28 8.90 -3.74
CA ALA A 70 4.50 7.73 -4.14
C ALA A 70 3.28 7.52 -3.22
N ALA A 71 3.43 7.70 -1.90
CA ALA A 71 2.32 7.66 -0.94
C ALA A 71 1.24 8.71 -1.26
N MET A 72 1.65 9.95 -1.55
CA MET A 72 0.71 11.01 -1.96
C MET A 72 0.03 10.71 -3.30
N ALA A 73 0.77 10.13 -4.26
CA ALA A 73 0.23 9.73 -5.55
C ALA A 73 -0.79 8.59 -5.41
N ALA A 74 -0.51 7.58 -4.59
CA ALA A 74 -1.45 6.50 -4.30
C ALA A 74 -2.74 7.03 -3.66
N ALA A 75 -2.65 7.97 -2.71
CA ALA A 75 -3.82 8.63 -2.12
C ALA A 75 -4.60 9.47 -3.15
N ALA A 76 -3.92 10.14 -4.09
CA ALA A 76 -4.56 10.85 -5.19
C ALA A 76 -5.28 9.89 -6.16
N ALA A 77 -4.70 8.72 -6.41
CA ALA A 77 -5.34 7.67 -7.21
C ALA A 77 -6.58 7.08 -6.50
N ASP A 78 -6.55 6.96 -5.17
CA ASP A 78 -7.71 6.56 -4.37
C ASP A 78 -8.87 7.55 -4.53
N ALA A 79 -8.59 8.85 -4.53
CA ALA A 79 -9.61 9.88 -4.70
C ALA A 79 -10.36 9.80 -6.03
N VAL A 80 -9.76 9.22 -7.06
CA VAL A 80 -10.37 8.97 -8.38
C VAL A 80 -10.78 7.50 -8.58
N GLY A 81 -10.80 6.70 -7.48
CA GLY A 81 -11.25 5.30 -7.50
C GLY A 81 -10.30 4.32 -8.18
N LYS A 82 -9.02 4.67 -8.26
CA LYS A 82 -7.98 3.91 -8.99
C LYS A 82 -6.81 3.46 -8.10
N TYR A 83 -7.06 3.33 -6.79
CA TYR A 83 -6.01 2.92 -5.85
C TYR A 83 -5.37 1.59 -6.22
N ARG A 84 -6.18 0.54 -6.42
CA ARG A 84 -5.69 -0.82 -6.64
C ARG A 84 -4.81 -0.92 -7.88
N GLU A 85 -5.26 -0.33 -8.99
CA GLU A 85 -4.53 -0.32 -10.26
C GLU A 85 -3.23 0.48 -10.13
N TYR A 86 -3.28 1.63 -9.46
CA TYR A 86 -2.12 2.48 -9.29
C TYR A 86 -1.08 1.85 -8.35
N HIS A 87 -1.51 1.27 -7.23
CA HIS A 87 -0.69 0.54 -6.28
C HIS A 87 0.07 -0.61 -6.96
N LYS A 88 -0.62 -1.41 -7.74
CA LYS A 88 -0.03 -2.48 -8.54
C LYS A 88 1.05 -1.94 -9.49
N VAL A 89 0.74 -0.85 -10.21
CA VAL A 89 1.69 -0.21 -11.14
C VAL A 89 2.95 0.28 -10.44
N ILE A 90 2.84 0.85 -9.23
CA ILE A 90 3.99 1.27 -8.42
C ILE A 90 4.95 0.09 -8.21
N TYR A 91 4.45 -1.04 -7.70
CA TYR A 91 5.31 -2.19 -7.40
C TYR A 91 5.82 -2.92 -8.65
N GLU A 92 5.02 -3.03 -9.70
CA GLU A 92 5.48 -3.61 -10.98
C GLU A 92 6.63 -2.82 -11.60
N ASN A 93 6.67 -1.50 -11.38
CA ASN A 93 7.68 -0.60 -11.93
C ASN A 93 8.66 -0.10 -10.85
N GLN A 94 8.75 -0.79 -9.72
CA GLN A 94 9.64 -0.40 -8.62
C GLN A 94 11.11 -0.40 -9.10
N PRO A 95 11.82 0.73 -8.97
CA PRO A 95 13.24 0.79 -9.25
C PRO A 95 14.04 0.05 -8.18
N ARG A 96 15.33 -0.13 -8.41
CA ARG A 96 16.23 -0.60 -7.34
C ARG A 96 16.18 0.35 -6.16
N GLU A 97 16.27 -0.21 -4.95
CA GLU A 97 16.32 0.57 -3.72
C GLU A 97 17.39 1.67 -3.80
N GLY A 98 17.08 2.85 -3.29
CA GLY A 98 17.94 4.02 -3.33
C GLY A 98 17.91 4.82 -4.65
N VAL A 99 17.25 4.33 -5.71
CA VAL A 99 17.11 5.08 -6.98
C VAL A 99 15.91 6.02 -6.95
N GLY A 100 14.78 5.56 -6.44
CA GLY A 100 13.55 6.32 -6.34
C GLY A 100 12.81 6.52 -7.66
N TYR A 101 11.56 6.99 -7.56
CA TYR A 101 10.70 7.32 -8.70
C TYR A 101 10.90 8.77 -9.13
N THR A 102 10.77 9.05 -10.43
CA THR A 102 10.69 10.40 -10.96
C THR A 102 9.27 10.96 -10.85
N ASP A 103 9.12 12.30 -10.90
CA ASP A 103 7.81 12.93 -11.01
C ASP A 103 7.06 12.52 -12.28
N GLN A 104 7.80 12.38 -13.40
CA GLN A 104 7.22 11.89 -14.65
C GLN A 104 6.58 10.50 -14.48
N GLN A 105 7.27 9.58 -13.81
CA GLN A 105 6.74 8.25 -13.54
C GLN A 105 5.48 8.33 -12.68
N LEU A 106 5.55 8.98 -11.51
CA LEU A 106 4.43 9.02 -10.56
C LEU A 106 3.23 9.78 -11.11
N ARG A 107 3.45 10.93 -11.75
CA ARG A 107 2.40 11.87 -12.17
C ARG A 107 1.75 11.50 -13.50
N VAL A 108 2.49 10.88 -14.40
CA VAL A 108 2.06 10.67 -15.81
C VAL A 108 2.05 9.20 -16.17
N ASP A 109 3.21 8.54 -16.12
CA ASP A 109 3.37 7.21 -16.70
C ASP A 109 2.55 6.16 -15.94
N PHE A 110 2.59 6.21 -14.60
CA PHE A 110 1.85 5.28 -13.75
C PHE A 110 0.35 5.56 -13.75
N ALA A 111 -0.04 6.84 -13.82
CA ALA A 111 -1.45 7.19 -13.98
C ALA A 111 -2.03 6.60 -15.27
N ALA A 112 -1.30 6.73 -16.38
CA ALA A 112 -1.71 6.15 -17.66
C ALA A 112 -1.80 4.61 -17.60
N LYS A 113 -0.79 3.95 -17.03
CA LYS A 113 -0.77 2.49 -16.85
C LYS A 113 -1.91 1.99 -15.94
N ALA A 114 -2.29 2.78 -14.93
CA ALA A 114 -3.40 2.48 -14.03
C ALA A 114 -4.78 2.79 -14.66
N GLY A 115 -4.82 3.28 -15.89
CA GLY A 115 -6.06 3.63 -16.59
C GLY A 115 -6.74 4.88 -16.04
N ILE A 116 -5.97 5.80 -15.43
CA ILE A 116 -6.46 7.12 -15.01
C ILE A 116 -6.44 8.02 -16.25
N ALA A 117 -7.61 8.50 -16.69
CA ALA A 117 -7.75 9.27 -17.93
C ALA A 117 -8.82 10.37 -17.81
N GLY A 118 -8.90 11.27 -18.80
CA GLY A 118 -9.92 12.30 -18.86
C GLY A 118 -9.92 13.20 -17.62
N ASP A 119 -11.11 13.46 -17.08
CA ASP A 119 -11.30 14.34 -15.91
C ASP A 119 -10.66 13.76 -14.64
N ASP A 120 -10.62 12.42 -14.51
CA ASP A 120 -9.95 11.75 -13.40
C ASP A 120 -8.44 12.01 -13.45
N LEU A 121 -7.83 12.04 -14.63
CA LEU A 121 -6.41 12.37 -14.79
C LEU A 121 -6.13 13.83 -14.37
N ALA A 122 -6.96 14.75 -14.80
CA ALA A 122 -6.83 16.16 -14.42
C ALA A 122 -6.95 16.33 -12.90
N THR A 123 -7.90 15.64 -12.28
CA THR A 123 -8.10 15.63 -10.83
C THR A 123 -6.91 15.03 -10.10
N PHE A 124 -6.45 13.84 -10.52
CA PHE A 124 -5.29 13.15 -9.96
C PHE A 124 -4.04 14.05 -10.01
N GLN A 125 -3.74 14.61 -11.18
CA GLN A 125 -2.57 15.47 -11.37
C GLN A 125 -2.63 16.73 -10.50
N LYS A 126 -3.80 17.36 -10.39
CA LYS A 126 -4.00 18.51 -9.49
C LYS A 126 -3.72 18.13 -8.03
N LEU A 127 -4.24 17.01 -7.56
CA LEU A 127 -4.02 16.53 -6.19
C LEU A 127 -2.54 16.21 -5.93
N TYR A 128 -1.86 15.61 -6.90
CA TYR A 128 -0.43 15.34 -6.83
C TYR A 128 0.39 16.64 -6.78
N ASP A 129 0.17 17.56 -7.72
CA ASP A 129 0.92 18.82 -7.87
C ASP A 129 0.77 19.73 -6.63
N THR A 130 -0.41 19.78 -6.06
CA THR A 130 -0.70 20.56 -4.84
C THR A 130 -0.28 19.86 -3.56
N LYS A 131 0.23 18.61 -3.65
CA LYS A 131 0.56 17.77 -2.49
C LYS A 131 -0.61 17.64 -1.51
N ALA A 132 -1.84 17.52 -2.04
CA ALA A 132 -3.08 17.54 -1.26
C ALA A 132 -3.12 16.50 -0.14
N TYR A 133 -2.36 15.41 -0.26
CA TYR A 133 -2.29 14.32 0.72
C TYR A 133 -1.00 14.29 1.53
N ALA A 134 -0.25 15.42 1.64
CA ALA A 134 1.00 15.45 2.41
C ALA A 134 0.78 15.13 3.90
N ASP A 135 -0.25 15.72 4.52
CA ASP A 135 -0.59 15.48 5.92
C ASP A 135 -1.13 14.05 6.13
N PHE A 136 -1.89 13.52 5.17
CA PHE A 136 -2.34 12.14 5.19
C PHE A 136 -1.16 11.16 5.15
N ALA A 137 -0.21 11.34 4.21
CA ALA A 137 0.98 10.51 4.11
C ALA A 137 1.82 10.58 5.39
N LYS A 138 1.98 11.79 5.95
CA LYS A 138 2.68 11.99 7.22
C LYS A 138 2.00 11.23 8.36
N LYS A 139 0.68 11.39 8.52
CA LYS A 139 -0.09 10.71 9.56
C LYS A 139 -0.03 9.19 9.39
N SER A 140 -0.14 8.69 8.16
CA SER A 140 0.01 7.26 7.86
C SER A 140 1.35 6.72 8.37
N PHE A 141 2.45 7.42 8.08
CA PHE A 141 3.78 7.00 8.54
C PHE A 141 3.93 7.08 10.06
N GLU A 142 3.41 8.13 10.70
CA GLU A 142 3.45 8.27 12.17
C GLU A 142 2.79 7.08 12.87
N THR A 143 1.69 6.55 12.31
CA THR A 143 0.99 5.38 12.88
C THR A 143 1.84 4.12 12.90
N MET A 144 2.85 4.01 12.04
CA MET A 144 3.81 2.90 12.06
C MET A 144 4.62 2.90 13.36
N GLY A 145 5.14 4.07 13.77
CA GLY A 145 5.86 4.23 15.03
C GLY A 145 4.95 4.03 16.25
N GLU A 146 3.74 4.62 16.22
CA GLU A 146 2.72 4.45 17.28
C GLU A 146 2.34 2.98 17.49
N ALA A 147 2.32 2.18 16.42
CA ALA A 147 2.05 0.74 16.46
C ALA A 147 3.28 -0.11 16.82
N GLY A 148 4.45 0.49 17.06
CA GLY A 148 5.69 -0.24 17.36
C GLY A 148 6.22 -1.06 16.18
N ILE A 149 5.88 -0.69 14.95
CA ILE A 149 6.32 -1.38 13.73
C ILE A 149 7.69 -0.85 13.30
N GLY A 150 8.71 -1.70 13.34
CA GLY A 150 10.10 -1.31 13.05
C GLY A 150 10.56 -1.57 11.60
N GLY A 151 9.70 -2.05 10.72
CA GLY A 151 10.07 -2.34 9.32
C GLY A 151 8.88 -2.73 8.46
N THR A 152 9.09 -2.77 7.14
CA THR A 152 8.07 -3.10 6.14
C THR A 152 8.48 -4.32 5.29
N PRO A 153 7.51 -5.09 4.76
CA PRO A 153 6.09 -4.98 5.06
C PRO A 153 5.75 -5.50 6.46
N ALA A 154 4.69 -4.97 7.06
CA ALA A 154 4.15 -5.55 8.28
C ALA A 154 2.63 -5.66 8.16
N TYR A 155 2.11 -6.87 8.30
CA TYR A 155 0.68 -7.16 8.29
C TYR A 155 0.20 -7.32 9.71
N VAL A 156 -0.84 -6.59 10.09
CA VAL A 156 -1.37 -6.55 11.46
C VAL A 156 -2.88 -6.80 11.44
N VAL A 157 -3.33 -7.69 12.30
CA VAL A 157 -4.75 -8.02 12.49
C VAL A 157 -5.05 -7.91 13.98
N ASN A 158 -6.00 -7.08 14.38
CA ASN A 158 -6.35 -6.83 15.79
C ASN A 158 -5.13 -6.53 16.69
N GLY A 159 -4.17 -5.72 16.17
CA GLY A 159 -2.96 -5.37 16.89
C GLY A 159 -1.87 -6.46 16.91
N LYS A 160 -2.12 -7.64 16.33
CA LYS A 160 -1.14 -8.73 16.23
C LYS A 160 -0.49 -8.75 14.86
N LYS A 161 0.84 -8.75 14.83
CA LYS A 161 1.60 -8.95 13.59
C LYS A 161 1.47 -10.40 13.13
N ILE A 162 1.15 -10.59 11.85
CA ILE A 162 1.14 -11.91 11.20
C ILE A 162 2.35 -12.05 10.27
N ASN A 163 2.91 -13.25 10.23
CA ASN A 163 4.03 -13.57 9.35
C ASN A 163 3.53 -14.42 8.16
N LEU A 164 3.38 -13.78 7.00
CA LEU A 164 2.93 -14.47 5.79
C LEU A 164 4.00 -15.44 5.24
N GLU A 165 5.30 -15.17 5.45
CA GLU A 165 6.37 -16.07 4.98
C GLU A 165 6.34 -17.44 5.65
N SER A 166 5.78 -17.54 6.86
CA SER A 166 5.65 -18.81 7.58
C SER A 166 4.51 -19.69 7.05
N LEU A 167 3.70 -19.18 6.11
CA LEU A 167 2.59 -19.94 5.57
C LEU A 167 3.07 -21.03 4.62
N SER A 168 2.39 -22.17 4.64
CA SER A 168 2.69 -23.30 3.74
C SER A 168 2.36 -23.03 2.27
N SER A 169 1.52 -22.04 2.02
CA SER A 169 1.06 -21.65 0.68
C SER A 169 0.58 -20.19 0.70
N ASN A 170 0.60 -19.57 -0.47
CA ASN A 170 0.04 -18.23 -0.70
C ASN A 170 -1.38 -18.25 -1.29
N ASP A 171 -2.05 -19.41 -1.27
CA ASP A 171 -3.44 -19.50 -1.70
C ASP A 171 -4.38 -18.72 -0.76
N PRO A 172 -5.53 -18.21 -1.26
CA PRO A 172 -6.41 -17.37 -0.48
C PRO A 172 -6.92 -18.04 0.80
N GLN A 173 -7.16 -19.37 0.80
CA GLN A 173 -7.69 -20.05 1.97
C GLN A 173 -6.64 -20.16 3.09
N THR A 174 -5.39 -20.45 2.76
CA THR A 174 -4.29 -20.48 3.73
C THR A 174 -4.06 -19.09 4.34
N VAL A 175 -4.06 -18.05 3.51
CA VAL A 175 -3.94 -16.66 3.97
C VAL A 175 -5.11 -16.27 4.87
N LEU A 176 -6.35 -16.60 4.49
CA LEU A 176 -7.55 -16.32 5.29
C LEU A 176 -7.48 -16.99 6.65
N THR A 177 -7.05 -18.25 6.71
CA THR A 177 -6.94 -19.00 7.96
C THR A 177 -5.97 -18.32 8.94
N ALA A 178 -4.83 -17.85 8.45
CA ALA A 178 -3.86 -17.10 9.26
C ALA A 178 -4.46 -15.78 9.80
N ILE A 179 -5.16 -15.04 8.94
CA ILE A 179 -5.82 -13.78 9.30
C ILE A 179 -6.90 -14.04 10.38
N GLN A 180 -7.74 -15.04 10.20
CA GLN A 180 -8.81 -15.39 11.15
C GLN A 180 -8.26 -15.86 12.50
N SER A 181 -7.17 -16.65 12.51
CA SER A 181 -6.49 -17.08 13.73
C SER A 181 -5.94 -15.88 14.51
N ALA A 182 -5.35 -14.92 13.84
CA ALA A 182 -4.88 -13.69 14.47
C ALA A 182 -6.04 -12.83 15.00
N ALA A 183 -7.15 -12.75 14.26
CA ALA A 183 -8.34 -12.00 14.65
C ALA A 183 -9.03 -12.58 15.88
N SER A 184 -9.13 -13.92 15.99
CA SER A 184 -9.80 -14.61 17.11
C SER A 184 -8.98 -14.64 18.40
N GLY A 185 -7.73 -14.24 18.37
CA GLY A 185 -6.85 -14.30 19.53
C GLY A 185 -6.36 -15.70 19.89
N SER A 186 -6.67 -16.70 19.07
CA SER A 186 -6.18 -18.06 19.23
C SER A 186 -4.70 -18.14 18.90
N ASN A 187 -3.85 -18.40 19.89
CA ASN A 187 -2.44 -18.78 19.70
C ASN A 187 -2.38 -20.27 19.42
#